data_fe8c51846cca25a4d036b084d0117ecc
#
_entry.id   fe8c51846cca25a4d036b084d0117ecc
#
_cell.length_a   1.000
_cell.length_b   1.000
_cell.length_c   1.000
_cell.angle_alpha   90.00
_cell.angle_beta   90.00
_cell.angle_gamma   90.00
#
_symmetry.space_group_name_H-M   'P 1'
#
loop_
_entity.id
_entity.type
_entity.pdbx_description
1 polymer ?
#
loop_
_entity_poly.entity_id
_entity_poly.type
_entity_poly.pdbx_seq_one_letter_code
_entity_poly.pdbx_strand_id
1 'polypeptide(L)'
;NYQIDNSILASIDPTKVFSGNINNIDTIREYIRTLSPISSQIEREYANSLVKTDDITTMQQYFYSFWASRNALSPQIEWENYYVQVKRVNNSFTAVRMKGYETDRGRVFLKYGAPDRIVENYNEAGAYPYEIWHYYTLEKQRNKKFVFMTRDIATNDFQLIHSDAVGELSNSRWTTEIYSRTY
;
A
#
# COMPACT_ATOMS: atom_id res chain seq x y z
N ASN A 1 21.57 5.51 -6.96
CA ASN A 1 21.45 5.03 -5.58
C ASN A 1 20.88 6.14 -4.72
N TYR A 2 19.57 6.09 -4.49
CA TYR A 2 18.91 7.00 -3.57
C TYR A 2 19.07 6.41 -2.17
N GLN A 3 20.03 6.90 -1.40
CA GLN A 3 20.09 6.68 0.04
C GLN A 3 19.30 7.81 0.72
N ILE A 4 18.55 7.46 1.76
CA ILE A 4 17.94 8.48 2.62
C ILE A 4 19.10 9.16 3.37
N ASP A 5 19.34 10.42 3.04
CA ASP A 5 20.43 11.20 3.64
C ASP A 5 19.96 11.77 4.99
N ASN A 6 20.44 11.17 6.07
CA ASN A 6 20.13 11.61 7.42
C ASN A 6 20.56 13.06 7.69
N SER A 7 21.54 13.59 6.97
CA SER A 7 21.96 15.00 7.11
C SER A 7 20.90 15.95 6.54
N ILE A 8 20.27 15.56 5.43
CA ILE A 8 19.14 16.31 4.84
C ILE A 8 17.94 16.26 5.79
N LEU A 9 17.61 15.08 6.34
CA LEU A 9 16.52 14.95 7.31
C LEU A 9 16.76 15.85 8.53
N ALA A 10 17.96 15.81 9.12
CA ALA A 10 18.31 16.61 10.29
C ALA A 10 18.27 18.14 10.02
N SER A 11 18.35 18.56 8.76
CA SER A 11 18.24 19.99 8.39
C SER A 11 16.79 20.50 8.39
N ILE A 12 15.81 19.61 8.39
CA ILE A 12 14.38 19.97 8.42
C ILE A 12 13.99 20.37 9.84
N ASP A 13 13.52 21.60 10.02
CA ASP A 13 12.95 22.08 11.26
C ASP A 13 11.46 21.66 11.34
N PRO A 14 11.10 20.70 12.21
CA PRO A 14 9.71 20.23 12.29
C PRO A 14 8.71 21.33 12.60
N THR A 15 9.12 22.40 13.30
CA THR A 15 8.22 23.50 13.66
C THR A 15 7.77 24.35 12.47
N LYS A 16 8.44 24.21 11.33
CA LYS A 16 8.18 24.96 10.09
C LYS A 16 7.50 24.16 9.00
N VAL A 17 7.21 22.89 9.26
CA VAL A 17 6.62 21.98 8.27
C VAL A 17 5.34 21.35 8.81
N PHE A 18 4.42 20.94 7.91
CA PHE A 18 3.11 20.44 8.29
C PHE A 18 3.16 19.21 9.21
N SER A 19 4.16 18.35 9.03
CA SER A 19 4.33 17.13 9.83
C SER A 19 4.66 17.41 11.29
N GLY A 20 5.24 18.57 11.61
CA GLY A 20 5.49 19.00 12.98
C GLY A 20 4.25 19.22 13.83
N ASN A 21 3.08 19.38 13.21
CA ASN A 21 1.81 19.45 13.90
C ASN A 21 1.29 18.09 14.39
N ILE A 22 1.92 16.97 13.97
CA ILE A 22 1.56 15.61 14.38
C ILE A 22 2.31 15.28 15.68
N ASN A 23 1.74 15.68 16.81
CA ASN A 23 2.41 15.59 18.13
C ASN A 23 2.24 14.22 18.82
N ASN A 24 1.42 13.33 18.27
CA ASN A 24 1.23 11.99 18.81
C ASN A 24 2.10 10.99 18.06
N ILE A 25 2.99 10.30 18.79
CA ILE A 25 3.97 9.37 18.21
C ILE A 25 3.31 8.17 17.53
N ASP A 26 2.20 7.66 18.07
CA ASP A 26 1.51 6.51 17.47
C ASP A 26 0.79 6.91 16.18
N THR A 27 0.31 8.17 16.12
CA THR A 27 -0.29 8.72 14.90
C THR A 27 0.74 8.86 13.78
N ILE A 28 1.92 9.43 14.05
CA ILE A 28 2.96 9.59 13.03
C ILE A 28 3.53 8.24 12.60
N ARG A 29 3.69 7.27 13.53
CA ARG A 29 4.07 5.88 13.21
C ARG A 29 3.08 5.25 12.24
N GLU A 30 1.81 5.38 12.53
CA GLU A 30 0.75 4.84 11.68
C GLU A 30 0.78 5.48 10.29
N TYR A 31 0.90 6.79 10.19
CA TYR A 31 1.00 7.49 8.91
C TYR A 31 2.21 7.01 8.10
N ILE A 32 3.38 6.85 8.73
CA ILE A 32 4.58 6.30 8.06
C ILE A 32 4.33 4.88 7.54
N ARG A 33 3.65 4.01 8.32
CA ARG A 33 3.32 2.65 7.87
C ARG A 33 2.42 2.64 6.63
N THR A 34 1.47 3.58 6.55
CA THR A 34 0.59 3.68 5.38
C THR A 34 1.31 4.02 4.08
N LEU A 35 2.56 4.51 4.14
CA LEU A 35 3.36 4.86 2.96
C LEU A 35 3.94 3.63 2.24
N SER A 36 3.97 2.46 2.91
CA SER A 36 4.61 1.24 2.39
C SER A 36 4.22 0.89 0.94
N PRO A 37 2.94 0.96 0.52
CA PRO A 37 2.54 0.64 -0.86
C PRO A 37 3.19 1.49 -1.95
N ILE A 38 3.48 2.76 -1.64
CA ILE A 38 4.04 3.76 -2.58
C ILE A 38 5.52 4.06 -2.34
N SER A 39 6.14 3.33 -1.42
CA SER A 39 7.56 3.48 -1.07
C SER A 39 8.45 2.62 -1.95
N SER A 40 9.65 3.11 -2.28
CA SER A 40 10.75 2.30 -2.77
C SER A 40 11.20 1.30 -1.70
N GLN A 41 12.03 0.32 -2.08
CA GLN A 41 12.57 -0.63 -1.11
C GLN A 41 13.38 0.05 0.00
N ILE A 42 14.23 1.01 -0.35
CA ILE A 42 15.06 1.76 0.61
C ILE A 42 14.20 2.55 1.58
N GLU A 43 13.15 3.23 1.08
CA GLU A 43 12.21 3.96 1.93
C GLU A 43 11.46 3.03 2.89
N ARG A 44 11.04 1.84 2.44
CA ARG A 44 10.41 0.83 3.31
C ARG A 44 11.34 0.33 4.41
N GLU A 45 12.58 0.00 4.06
CA GLU A 45 13.57 -0.47 5.03
C GLU A 45 13.87 0.61 6.09
N TYR A 46 14.05 1.85 5.66
CA TYR A 46 14.24 2.98 6.58
C TYR A 46 13.01 3.21 7.47
N ALA A 47 11.82 3.30 6.87
CA ALA A 47 10.57 3.48 7.60
C ALA A 47 10.34 2.38 8.64
N ASN A 48 10.59 1.10 8.27
CA ASN A 48 10.46 -0.05 9.18
C ASN A 48 11.42 -0.01 10.37
N SER A 49 12.59 0.58 10.22
CA SER A 49 13.52 0.80 11.34
C SER A 49 13.09 2.00 12.19
N LEU A 50 12.69 3.09 11.53
CA LEU A 50 12.31 4.34 12.19
C LEU A 50 11.08 4.19 13.09
N VAL A 51 10.04 3.49 12.64
CA VAL A 51 8.80 3.29 13.41
C VAL A 51 8.98 2.44 14.67
N LYS A 52 10.14 1.81 14.86
CA LYS A 52 10.51 1.06 16.07
C LYS A 52 11.18 1.92 17.14
N THR A 53 11.56 3.14 16.78
CA THR A 53 12.16 4.10 17.72
C THR A 53 11.09 4.93 18.42
N ASP A 54 11.50 5.73 19.42
CA ASP A 54 10.66 6.72 20.09
C ASP A 54 11.03 8.16 19.65
N ASP A 55 11.69 8.30 18.50
CA ASP A 55 12.15 9.58 17.96
C ASP A 55 11.08 10.22 17.06
N ILE A 56 10.15 10.95 17.69
CA ILE A 56 9.08 11.65 16.98
C ILE A 56 9.63 12.72 16.02
N THR A 57 10.74 13.36 16.38
CA THR A 57 11.35 14.42 15.57
C THR A 57 11.83 13.87 14.22
N THR A 58 12.60 12.80 14.25
CA THR A 58 13.04 12.13 13.01
C THR A 58 11.87 11.58 12.20
N MET A 59 10.81 11.08 12.86
CA MET A 59 9.59 10.65 12.16
C MET A 59 8.90 11.80 11.43
N GLN A 60 8.77 12.97 12.06
CA GLN A 60 8.19 14.16 11.44
C GLN A 60 9.03 14.65 10.26
N GLN A 61 10.36 14.66 10.41
CA GLN A 61 11.29 15.03 9.34
C GLN A 61 11.21 14.08 8.14
N TYR A 62 11.22 12.77 8.41
CA TYR A 62 11.08 11.75 7.36
C TYR A 62 9.73 11.87 6.64
N PHE A 63 8.64 12.01 7.37
CA PHE A 63 7.31 12.11 6.81
C PHE A 63 7.14 13.33 5.90
N TYR A 64 7.67 14.48 6.31
CA TYR A 64 7.73 15.67 5.45
C TYR A 64 8.59 15.43 4.22
N SER A 65 9.81 14.93 4.38
CA SER A 65 10.76 14.69 3.30
C SER A 65 10.19 13.74 2.23
N PHE A 66 9.47 12.69 2.68
CA PHE A 66 8.81 11.74 1.79
C PHE A 66 7.84 12.43 0.83
N TRP A 67 7.02 13.33 1.33
CA TRP A 67 6.04 14.07 0.52
C TRP A 67 6.67 15.21 -0.27
N ALA A 68 7.63 15.92 0.31
CA ALA A 68 8.35 16.99 -0.36
C ALA A 68 9.17 16.48 -1.57
N SER A 69 9.71 15.27 -1.50
CA SER A 69 10.40 14.65 -2.65
C SER A 69 9.47 14.29 -3.81
N ARG A 70 8.17 14.11 -3.54
CA ARG A 70 7.15 13.80 -4.54
C ARG A 70 6.45 15.05 -5.07
N ASN A 71 6.20 16.01 -4.22
CA ASN A 71 5.63 17.31 -4.57
C ASN A 71 6.19 18.40 -3.63
N ALA A 72 7.27 19.05 -4.07
CA ALA A 72 7.94 20.08 -3.28
C ALA A 72 7.09 21.34 -3.04
N LEU A 73 6.12 21.63 -3.95
CA LEU A 73 5.29 22.83 -3.85
C LEU A 73 4.12 22.66 -2.87
N SER A 74 3.60 21.45 -2.73
CA SER A 74 2.39 21.20 -1.93
C SER A 74 2.42 19.82 -1.25
N PRO A 75 3.44 19.51 -0.42
CA PRO A 75 3.62 18.20 0.19
C PRO A 75 2.46 17.81 1.10
N GLN A 76 1.86 18.76 1.82
CA GLN A 76 0.71 18.54 2.69
C GLN A 76 -0.53 18.12 1.89
N ILE A 77 -0.82 18.78 0.78
CA ILE A 77 -1.99 18.46 -0.07
C ILE A 77 -1.83 17.07 -0.66
N GLU A 78 -0.60 16.71 -1.08
CA GLU A 78 -0.31 15.37 -1.61
C GLU A 78 -0.58 14.29 -0.56
N TRP A 79 -0.13 14.52 0.68
CA TRP A 79 -0.46 13.65 1.80
C TRP A 79 -1.97 13.54 2.05
N GLU A 80 -2.68 14.66 2.11
CA GLU A 80 -4.12 14.67 2.39
C GLU A 80 -4.90 13.88 1.33
N ASN A 81 -4.56 14.04 0.05
CA ASN A 81 -5.14 13.29 -1.07
C ASN A 81 -4.86 11.78 -0.93
N TYR A 82 -3.63 11.41 -0.62
CA TYR A 82 -3.27 10.02 -0.40
C TYR A 82 -4.01 9.44 0.81
N TYR A 83 -4.10 10.17 1.91
CA TYR A 83 -4.76 9.70 3.12
C TYR A 83 -6.26 9.46 2.95
N VAL A 84 -6.91 10.21 2.06
CA VAL A 84 -8.30 9.90 1.65
C VAL A 84 -8.38 8.49 1.04
N GLN A 85 -7.41 8.09 0.20
CA GLN A 85 -7.36 6.75 -0.37
C GLN A 85 -7.03 5.69 0.69
N VAL A 86 -6.14 5.98 1.64
CA VAL A 86 -5.87 5.09 2.79
C VAL A 86 -7.14 4.81 3.59
N LYS A 87 -7.93 5.84 3.89
CA LYS A 87 -9.22 5.68 4.58
C LYS A 87 -10.20 4.81 3.77
N ARG A 88 -10.28 5.04 2.47
CA ARG A 88 -11.11 4.24 1.56
C ARG A 88 -10.70 2.78 1.57
N VAL A 89 -9.41 2.51 1.44
CA VAL A 89 -8.83 1.16 1.46
C VAL A 89 -9.08 0.46 2.79
N ASN A 90 -8.91 1.17 3.91
CA ASN A 90 -9.21 0.63 5.23
C ASN A 90 -10.70 0.26 5.38
N ASN A 91 -11.60 1.06 4.87
CA ASN A 91 -13.03 0.76 4.92
C ASN A 91 -13.42 -0.44 4.04
N SER A 92 -12.75 -0.62 2.90
CA SER A 92 -13.11 -1.65 1.91
C SER A 92 -12.41 -2.99 2.12
N PHE A 93 -11.14 -2.97 2.55
CA PHE A 93 -10.26 -4.15 2.50
C PHE A 93 -9.70 -4.57 3.85
N THR A 94 -10.11 -3.98 4.97
CA THR A 94 -9.70 -4.45 6.30
C THR A 94 -10.07 -5.92 6.47
N ALA A 95 -9.08 -6.73 6.83
CA ALA A 95 -9.20 -8.14 7.14
C ALA A 95 -9.16 -8.35 8.66
N VAL A 96 -9.46 -9.57 9.12
CA VAL A 96 -9.56 -9.87 10.56
C VAL A 96 -8.31 -9.48 11.36
N ARG A 97 -7.11 -9.54 10.76
CA ARG A 97 -5.83 -9.30 11.44
C ARG A 97 -5.00 -8.19 10.81
N MET A 98 -5.50 -7.53 9.75
CA MET A 98 -4.75 -6.54 8.99
C MET A 98 -5.64 -5.35 8.68
N LYS A 99 -5.08 -4.15 8.75
CA LYS A 99 -5.72 -2.94 8.23
C LYS A 99 -5.78 -3.02 6.70
N GLY A 100 -6.73 -2.31 6.10
CA GLY A 100 -6.94 -2.39 4.66
C GLY A 100 -5.68 -2.10 3.84
N TYR A 101 -4.87 -1.10 4.24
CA TYR A 101 -3.63 -0.75 3.54
C TYR A 101 -2.52 -1.83 3.65
N GLU A 102 -2.62 -2.74 4.62
CA GLU A 102 -1.68 -3.86 4.81
C GLU A 102 -2.04 -5.07 3.97
N THR A 103 -3.29 -5.17 3.50
CA THR A 103 -3.75 -6.27 2.63
C THR A 103 -3.20 -6.13 1.21
N ASP A 104 -3.13 -7.23 0.48
CA ASP A 104 -2.68 -7.20 -0.92
C ASP A 104 -3.59 -6.36 -1.80
N ARG A 105 -4.92 -6.41 -1.60
CA ARG A 105 -5.86 -5.54 -2.32
C ARG A 105 -5.62 -4.07 -2.03
N GLY A 106 -5.43 -3.73 -0.75
CA GLY A 106 -5.14 -2.36 -0.35
C GLY A 106 -3.81 -1.86 -0.88
N ARG A 107 -2.77 -2.69 -0.83
CA ARG A 107 -1.46 -2.38 -1.41
C ARG A 107 -1.55 -2.06 -2.91
N VAL A 108 -2.22 -2.92 -3.66
CA VAL A 108 -2.38 -2.74 -5.12
C VAL A 108 -3.19 -1.48 -5.41
N PHE A 109 -4.30 -1.26 -4.68
CA PHE A 109 -5.11 -0.06 -4.84
C PHE A 109 -4.34 1.23 -4.56
N LEU A 110 -3.56 1.27 -3.46
CA LEU A 110 -2.79 2.46 -3.08
C LEU A 110 -1.64 2.73 -4.03
N LYS A 111 -1.03 1.68 -4.60
CA LYS A 111 0.08 1.80 -5.53
C LYS A 111 -0.37 2.21 -6.94
N TYR A 112 -1.45 1.64 -7.43
CA TYR A 112 -1.85 1.75 -8.84
C TYR A 112 -3.18 2.47 -9.06
N GLY A 113 -3.89 2.82 -7.98
CA GLY A 113 -5.22 3.40 -8.06
C GLY A 113 -6.33 2.36 -8.17
N ALA A 114 -7.53 2.83 -8.42
CA ALA A 114 -8.69 1.96 -8.62
C ALA A 114 -8.56 1.18 -9.94
N PRO A 115 -8.91 -0.12 -9.97
CA PRO A 115 -8.97 -0.88 -11.22
C PRO A 115 -10.10 -0.36 -12.12
N ASP A 116 -9.91 -0.50 -13.44
CA ASP A 116 -10.94 -0.16 -14.42
C ASP A 116 -12.13 -1.12 -14.37
N ARG A 117 -11.87 -2.39 -14.01
CA ARG A 117 -12.89 -3.42 -13.89
C ARG A 117 -12.51 -4.44 -12.81
N ILE A 118 -13.49 -4.86 -12.00
CA ILE A 118 -13.38 -5.97 -11.06
C ILE A 118 -14.33 -7.08 -11.52
N VAL A 119 -13.81 -8.31 -11.55
CA VAL A 119 -14.59 -9.54 -11.72
C VAL A 119 -14.53 -10.28 -10.39
N GLU A 120 -15.68 -10.47 -9.76
CA GLU A 120 -15.83 -11.15 -8.47
C GLU A 120 -16.48 -12.52 -8.68
N ASN A 121 -15.85 -13.56 -8.14
CA ASN A 121 -16.37 -14.93 -8.17
C ASN A 121 -16.26 -15.56 -6.79
N TYR A 122 -17.31 -15.46 -6.02
CA TYR A 122 -17.31 -15.94 -4.63
C TYR A 122 -17.98 -17.30 -4.43
N ASN A 123 -18.80 -17.75 -5.40
CA ASN A 123 -19.64 -18.94 -5.29
C ASN A 123 -19.46 -19.93 -6.46
N GLU A 124 -18.34 -19.86 -7.17
CA GLU A 124 -18.07 -20.78 -8.29
C GLU A 124 -17.76 -22.19 -7.76
N ALA A 125 -18.44 -23.20 -8.33
CA ALA A 125 -18.28 -24.59 -7.89
C ALA A 125 -16.84 -25.09 -8.10
N GLY A 126 -16.24 -25.66 -7.06
CA GLY A 126 -14.87 -26.18 -7.10
C GLY A 126 -13.78 -25.11 -7.02
N ALA A 127 -14.14 -23.84 -6.90
CA ALA A 127 -13.19 -22.74 -6.77
C ALA A 127 -13.17 -22.15 -5.36
N TYR A 128 -12.03 -21.63 -4.94
CA TYR A 128 -11.95 -20.69 -3.83
C TYR A 128 -12.51 -19.33 -4.27
N PRO A 129 -13.06 -18.50 -3.37
CA PRO A 129 -13.48 -17.14 -3.69
C PRO A 129 -12.31 -16.32 -4.23
N TYR A 130 -12.50 -15.64 -5.37
CA TYR A 130 -11.47 -14.86 -6.00
C TYR A 130 -11.99 -13.59 -6.66
N GLU A 131 -11.08 -12.64 -6.87
CA GLU A 131 -11.31 -11.40 -7.61
C GLU A 131 -10.23 -11.26 -8.69
N ILE A 132 -10.63 -10.75 -9.87
CA ILE A 132 -9.69 -10.35 -10.92
C ILE A 132 -9.88 -8.85 -11.16
N TRP A 133 -8.84 -8.09 -10.87
CA TRP A 133 -8.79 -6.66 -11.11
C TRP A 133 -8.12 -6.38 -12.44
N HIS A 134 -8.76 -5.68 -13.33
CA HIS A 134 -8.25 -5.30 -14.63
C HIS A 134 -7.89 -3.82 -14.65
N TYR A 135 -6.68 -3.54 -15.15
CA TYR A 135 -6.17 -2.21 -15.42
C TYR A 135 -5.91 -2.09 -16.93
N TYR A 136 -6.66 -1.24 -17.62
CA TYR A 136 -6.46 -1.02 -19.07
C TYR A 136 -5.19 -0.22 -19.33
N THR A 137 -4.87 0.70 -18.42
CA THR A 137 -3.59 1.41 -18.38
C THR A 137 -3.01 1.33 -16.97
N LEU A 138 -1.78 0.88 -16.85
CA LEU A 138 -1.05 0.74 -15.60
C LEU A 138 0.36 1.32 -15.79
N GLU A 139 0.57 2.59 -15.39
CA GLU A 139 1.80 3.33 -15.69
C GLU A 139 2.15 3.28 -17.19
N LYS A 140 3.27 2.65 -17.56
CA LYS A 140 3.71 2.45 -18.96
C LYS A 140 3.22 1.13 -19.57
N GLN A 141 2.41 0.36 -18.85
CA GLN A 141 1.90 -0.94 -19.27
C GLN A 141 0.42 -0.84 -19.64
N ARG A 142 -0.07 -1.84 -20.40
CA ARG A 142 -1.48 -1.90 -20.80
C ARG A 142 -2.06 -3.28 -20.53
N ASN A 143 -3.37 -3.33 -20.28
CA ASN A 143 -4.16 -4.55 -20.13
C ASN A 143 -3.55 -5.53 -19.11
N LYS A 144 -3.30 -5.02 -17.90
CA LYS A 144 -2.77 -5.82 -16.79
C LYS A 144 -3.88 -6.30 -15.87
N LYS A 145 -3.65 -7.45 -15.24
CA LYS A 145 -4.57 -8.01 -14.25
C LYS A 145 -3.84 -8.35 -12.96
N PHE A 146 -4.59 -8.32 -11.88
CA PHE A 146 -4.21 -8.82 -10.57
C PHE A 146 -5.28 -9.81 -10.14
N VAL A 147 -4.86 -10.97 -9.68
CA VAL A 147 -5.75 -12.07 -9.25
C VAL A 147 -5.57 -12.25 -7.76
N PHE A 148 -6.65 -12.04 -7.02
CA PHE A 148 -6.69 -12.22 -5.57
C PHE A 148 -7.58 -13.39 -5.22
N MET A 149 -7.20 -14.19 -4.25
CA MET A 149 -7.94 -15.34 -3.77
C MET A 149 -7.95 -15.36 -2.24
N THR A 150 -9.04 -15.84 -1.67
CA THR A 150 -9.12 -16.17 -0.25
C THR A 150 -9.54 -17.62 -0.06
N ARG A 151 -9.03 -18.25 0.98
CA ARG A 151 -9.49 -19.59 1.39
C ARG A 151 -10.71 -19.51 2.32
N ASP A 152 -10.91 -18.38 2.97
CA ASP A 152 -12.03 -18.12 3.86
C ASP A 152 -12.54 -16.69 3.66
N ILE A 153 -13.69 -16.57 3.02
CA ILE A 153 -14.31 -15.29 2.69
C ILE A 153 -14.67 -14.47 3.94
N ALA A 154 -14.91 -15.14 5.07
CA ALA A 154 -15.26 -14.46 6.31
C ALA A 154 -14.07 -13.63 6.87
N THR A 155 -12.85 -13.93 6.48
CA THR A 155 -11.67 -13.17 6.92
C THR A 155 -11.47 -11.86 6.15
N ASN A 156 -12.08 -11.72 4.98
CA ASN A 156 -11.83 -10.65 3.99
C ASN A 156 -10.35 -10.55 3.55
N ASP A 157 -9.54 -11.59 3.82
CA ASP A 157 -8.12 -11.64 3.45
C ASP A 157 -7.96 -12.28 2.07
N PHE A 158 -7.98 -11.44 1.03
CA PHE A 158 -7.74 -11.83 -0.35
C PHE A 158 -6.26 -11.60 -0.70
N GLN A 159 -5.52 -12.68 -0.83
CA GLN A 159 -4.08 -12.65 -1.13
C GLN A 159 -3.86 -12.57 -2.64
N LEU A 160 -2.86 -11.80 -3.06
CA LEU A 160 -2.43 -11.74 -4.46
C LEU A 160 -1.76 -13.05 -4.83
N ILE A 161 -2.37 -13.80 -5.76
CA ILE A 161 -1.83 -15.08 -6.24
C ILE A 161 -1.20 -14.99 -7.64
N HIS A 162 -1.54 -13.94 -8.40
CA HIS A 162 -0.95 -13.70 -9.72
C HIS A 162 -1.15 -12.25 -10.18
N SER A 163 -0.17 -11.74 -10.90
CA SER A 163 -0.30 -10.59 -11.79
C SER A 163 0.57 -10.77 -13.03
N ASP A 164 0.16 -10.17 -14.13
CA ASP A 164 0.97 -10.03 -15.35
C ASP A 164 1.64 -8.64 -15.45
N ALA A 165 1.50 -7.81 -14.40
CA ALA A 165 2.19 -6.53 -14.29
C ALA A 165 3.67 -6.75 -13.95
N VAL A 166 4.55 -6.01 -14.61
CA VAL A 166 6.01 -6.06 -14.35
C VAL A 166 6.29 -5.62 -12.91
N GLY A 167 7.09 -6.42 -12.21
CA GLY A 167 7.47 -6.15 -10.81
C GLY A 167 6.49 -6.69 -9.78
N GLU A 168 5.42 -7.36 -10.19
CA GLU A 168 4.47 -8.02 -9.31
C GLU A 168 4.61 -9.57 -9.35
N LEU A 169 3.91 -10.25 -8.44
CA LEU A 169 3.94 -11.72 -8.34
C LEU A 169 3.38 -12.36 -9.62
N SER A 170 4.20 -13.11 -10.33
CA SER A 170 3.77 -13.88 -11.51
C SER A 170 3.68 -15.37 -11.19
N ASN A 171 2.50 -15.96 -11.35
CA ASN A 171 2.23 -17.37 -11.16
C ASN A 171 1.42 -17.92 -12.33
N SER A 172 2.04 -18.68 -13.23
CA SER A 172 1.36 -19.25 -14.40
C SER A 172 0.31 -20.32 -14.07
N ARG A 173 0.31 -20.85 -12.82
CA ARG A 173 -0.63 -21.88 -12.35
C ARG A 173 -1.75 -21.31 -11.45
N TRP A 174 -1.97 -20.00 -11.47
CA TRP A 174 -2.98 -19.36 -10.62
C TRP A 174 -4.39 -19.94 -10.81
N THR A 175 -4.77 -20.35 -12.03
CA THR A 175 -6.07 -21.00 -12.28
C THR A 175 -6.17 -22.34 -11.58
N THR A 176 -5.12 -23.15 -11.62
CA THR A 176 -5.08 -24.44 -10.89
C THR A 176 -5.19 -24.21 -9.38
N GLU A 177 -4.59 -23.16 -8.87
CA GLU A 177 -4.63 -22.80 -7.45
C GLU A 177 -6.06 -22.43 -7.02
N ILE A 178 -6.78 -21.63 -7.80
CA ILE A 178 -8.18 -21.28 -7.56
C ILE A 178 -9.05 -22.54 -7.48
N TYR A 179 -8.90 -23.49 -8.42
CA TYR A 179 -9.70 -24.70 -8.50
C TYR A 179 -9.15 -25.87 -7.68
N SER A 180 -8.23 -25.64 -6.76
CA SER A 180 -7.70 -26.67 -5.86
C SER A 180 -8.57 -26.96 -4.64
N ARG A 181 -9.78 -26.37 -4.55
CA ARG A 181 -10.69 -26.57 -3.43
C ARG A 181 -11.21 -28.00 -3.40
N THR A 182 -10.73 -28.77 -2.44
CA THR A 182 -11.29 -30.10 -2.09
C THR A 182 -12.41 -29.90 -1.08
N TYR A 183 -13.55 -30.53 -1.35
CA TYR A 183 -14.70 -30.56 -0.43
C TYR A 183 -14.50 -31.61 0.66
#